data_e85157cf88d0a99bc1bc02728d75c609
#
_entry.id   e85157cf88d0a99bc1bc02728d75c609
#
_cell.length_a   1.000
_cell.length_b   1.000
_cell.length_c   1.000
_cell.angle_alpha   90.00
_cell.angle_beta   90.00
_cell.angle_gamma   90.00
#
_symmetry.space_group_name_H-M   'P 1'
#
loop_
_entity.id
_entity.type
_entity.pdbx_description
1 polymer ?
#
loop_
_entity_poly.entity_id
_entity_poly.type
_entity_poly.pdbx_seq_one_letter_code
_entity_poly.pdbx_strand_id
1 'polypeptide(L)'
;TEENSVVPGGLSTSNVGFRGEREISKGLKATFQMEFEVDQTTDTGIVKTRVGLVGLAGDFGAVTFGRRTTLAKATIDALDANDGANTAGFIGDNARDSRRNDMITYSTPSIAGFPADVQLGLGAPTRITSAAGVVTQDGKSEDSNGVGLNYSNGPLTIKWVNDSIKNYSKAVSVAGYSIAVPTAIATRKNEAIGATYDFGIAKLYFVDTKMKQGTDATLVKFDTQTFGVRAPVGNFTLVAEVGTGKAKLTNSDVKADADSMQLAVLYTLAKDTTLFGVYGAESIAHPTFLKKAEQTNTQFGVRYIFN
;
A
#
# COMPACT_ATOMS: atom_id res chain seq x y z
N THR A 1 -5.67 -21.83 -14.61
CA THR A 1 -6.68 -21.20 -15.49
C THR A 1 -6.14 -19.89 -16.01
N GLU A 2 -6.22 -19.68 -17.30
CA GLU A 2 -5.89 -18.42 -17.96
C GLU A 2 -7.17 -17.59 -18.05
N GLU A 3 -7.12 -16.34 -17.64
CA GLU A 3 -8.26 -15.43 -17.66
C GLU A 3 -7.84 -14.11 -18.32
N ASN A 4 -8.62 -13.63 -19.28
CA ASN A 4 -8.42 -12.35 -19.94
C ASN A 4 -9.55 -11.41 -19.56
N SER A 5 -9.21 -10.20 -19.09
CA SER A 5 -10.20 -9.19 -18.69
C SER A 5 -9.73 -7.78 -18.97
N VAL A 6 -10.67 -6.86 -19.10
CA VAL A 6 -10.40 -5.43 -19.09
C VAL A 6 -10.55 -4.95 -17.64
N VAL A 7 -9.53 -4.29 -17.11
CA VAL A 7 -9.50 -3.83 -15.72
C VAL A 7 -9.33 -2.31 -15.63
N PRO A 8 -9.91 -1.66 -14.64
CA PRO A 8 -9.91 -0.19 -14.50
C PRO A 8 -8.58 0.40 -13.99
N GLY A 9 -7.49 -0.32 -14.05
CA GLY A 9 -6.20 0.23 -13.64
C GLY A 9 -5.10 -0.80 -13.43
N GLY A 10 -4.13 -0.83 -14.32
CA GLY A 10 -2.92 -1.64 -14.22
C GLY A 10 -1.82 -0.94 -13.39
N LEU A 11 -1.29 0.19 -13.89
CA LEU A 11 -0.27 0.97 -13.16
C LEU A 11 -0.80 1.65 -11.91
N SER A 12 -2.07 2.08 -11.92
CA SER A 12 -2.73 2.67 -10.75
C SER A 12 -4.23 2.55 -10.92
N THR A 13 -4.96 2.51 -9.80
CA THR A 13 -6.41 2.53 -9.82
C THR A 13 -6.92 3.81 -10.45
N SER A 14 -7.86 3.70 -11.41
CA SER A 14 -8.55 4.86 -12.00
C SER A 14 -9.31 5.63 -10.92
N ASN A 15 -9.10 6.93 -10.85
CA ASN A 15 -9.71 7.77 -9.82
C ASN A 15 -9.93 9.19 -10.31
N VAL A 16 -10.87 9.86 -9.66
CA VAL A 16 -11.13 11.30 -9.79
C VAL A 16 -11.18 11.92 -8.40
N GLY A 17 -10.67 13.12 -8.26
CA GLY A 17 -10.65 13.78 -6.96
C GLY A 17 -10.53 15.29 -7.03
N PHE A 18 -10.78 15.89 -5.89
CA PHE A 18 -10.69 17.34 -5.66
C PHE A 18 -9.83 17.58 -4.42
N ARG A 19 -8.97 18.56 -4.49
CA ARG A 19 -8.18 19.03 -3.35
C ARG A 19 -8.09 20.53 -3.37
N GLY A 20 -7.95 21.12 -2.20
CA GLY A 20 -7.79 22.55 -2.08
C GLY A 20 -7.26 22.97 -0.73
N GLU A 21 -6.76 24.19 -0.69
CA GLU A 21 -6.34 24.85 0.54
C GLU A 21 -6.81 26.30 0.56
N ARG A 22 -7.02 26.82 1.75
CA ARG A 22 -7.34 28.23 1.98
C ARG A 22 -6.64 28.71 3.23
N GLU A 23 -5.96 29.83 3.13
CA GLU A 23 -5.45 30.55 4.29
C GLU A 23 -6.62 31.13 5.09
N ILE A 24 -6.73 30.76 6.37
CA ILE A 24 -7.80 31.18 7.29
C ILE A 24 -7.30 32.22 8.28
N SER A 25 -6.00 32.24 8.54
CA SER A 25 -5.29 33.31 9.24
C SER A 25 -3.82 33.27 8.83
N LYS A 26 -3.04 34.31 9.17
CA LYS A 26 -1.62 34.40 8.81
C LYS A 26 -0.87 33.12 9.25
N GLY A 27 -0.33 32.38 8.26
CA GLY A 27 0.44 31.17 8.50
C GLY A 27 -0.41 29.93 8.87
N LEU A 28 -1.75 30.02 8.82
CA LEU A 28 -2.65 28.89 9.07
C LEU A 28 -3.57 28.64 7.88
N LYS A 29 -3.50 27.45 7.31
CA LYS A 29 -4.30 27.00 6.17
C LYS A 29 -5.27 25.90 6.58
N ALA A 30 -6.50 25.99 6.10
CA ALA A 30 -7.42 24.85 6.04
C ALA A 30 -7.17 24.09 4.74
N THR A 31 -7.18 22.75 4.80
CA THR A 31 -6.95 21.88 3.64
C THR A 31 -8.07 20.85 3.53
N PHE A 32 -8.35 20.41 2.31
CA PHE A 32 -9.23 19.27 2.07
C PHE A 32 -8.76 18.44 0.88
N GLN A 33 -9.12 17.17 0.88
CA GLN A 33 -8.94 16.26 -0.26
C GLN A 33 -10.07 15.25 -0.30
N MET A 34 -10.64 15.05 -1.49
CA MET A 34 -11.58 13.96 -1.76
C MET A 34 -11.13 13.23 -3.03
N GLU A 35 -11.10 11.91 -2.98
CA GLU A 35 -10.73 11.06 -4.11
C GLU A 35 -11.65 9.85 -4.15
N PHE A 36 -12.18 9.58 -5.33
CA PHE A 36 -13.09 8.48 -5.60
C PHE A 36 -12.47 7.52 -6.61
N GLU A 37 -12.61 6.23 -6.36
CA GLU A 37 -12.28 5.19 -7.34
C GLU A 37 -13.38 5.13 -8.40
N VAL A 38 -12.96 5.09 -9.65
CA VAL A 38 -13.85 5.00 -10.80
C VAL A 38 -13.60 3.67 -11.50
N ASP A 39 -14.65 2.93 -11.78
CA ASP A 39 -14.60 1.72 -12.59
C ASP A 39 -15.34 1.98 -13.90
N GLN A 40 -14.59 2.10 -14.97
CA GLN A 40 -15.10 2.30 -16.32
C GLN A 40 -15.37 0.97 -17.07
N THR A 41 -15.18 -0.16 -16.40
CA THR A 41 -15.42 -1.50 -16.98
C THR A 41 -16.75 -2.10 -16.55
N THR A 42 -17.46 -1.41 -15.65
CA THR A 42 -18.79 -1.79 -15.16
C THR A 42 -19.75 -0.61 -15.24
N ASP A 43 -21.01 -0.84 -15.02
CA ASP A 43 -22.07 0.18 -14.95
C ASP A 43 -22.18 0.89 -13.59
N THR A 44 -21.37 0.49 -12.61
CA THR A 44 -21.39 1.07 -11.26
C THR A 44 -20.72 2.44 -11.16
N GLY A 45 -19.82 2.78 -12.11
CA GLY A 45 -19.17 4.09 -12.17
C GLY A 45 -18.25 4.37 -10.98
N ILE A 46 -18.72 5.14 -10.00
CA ILE A 46 -17.98 5.43 -8.75
C ILE A 46 -18.11 4.27 -7.79
N VAL A 47 -17.00 3.60 -7.50
CA VAL A 47 -16.98 2.38 -6.68
C VAL A 47 -16.90 2.69 -5.19
N LYS A 48 -15.96 3.57 -4.78
CA LYS A 48 -15.74 3.89 -3.37
C LYS A 48 -14.91 5.15 -3.16
N THR A 49 -15.05 5.75 -1.98
CA THR A 49 -14.14 6.81 -1.53
C THR A 49 -12.76 6.22 -1.23
N ARG A 50 -11.74 6.72 -1.87
CA ARG A 50 -10.32 6.38 -1.61
C ARG A 50 -9.76 7.27 -0.51
N VAL A 51 -9.90 8.58 -0.67
CA VAL A 51 -9.45 9.60 0.28
C VAL A 51 -10.62 10.54 0.56
N GLY A 52 -10.81 10.91 1.81
CA GLY A 52 -11.77 11.92 2.23
C GLY A 52 -11.26 12.53 3.52
N LEU A 53 -10.59 13.69 3.43
CA LEU A 53 -9.96 14.32 4.59
C LEU A 53 -10.09 15.84 4.56
N VAL A 54 -10.05 16.38 5.76
CA VAL A 54 -9.91 17.80 6.05
C VAL A 54 -8.75 17.98 7.02
N GLY A 55 -8.16 19.18 7.05
CA GLY A 55 -7.02 19.42 7.94
C GLY A 55 -6.65 20.86 8.12
N LEU A 56 -5.67 21.06 8.98
CA LEU A 56 -5.02 22.34 9.23
C LEU A 56 -3.52 22.17 9.00
N ALA A 57 -2.90 23.15 8.36
CA ALA A 57 -1.46 23.18 8.11
C ALA A 57 -0.88 24.57 8.42
N GLY A 58 0.34 24.60 8.93
CA GLY A 58 1.06 25.81 9.29
C GLY A 58 2.50 25.53 9.66
N ASP A 59 3.15 26.47 10.36
CA ASP A 59 4.54 26.29 10.81
C ASP A 59 4.72 25.12 11.78
N PHE A 60 3.65 24.69 12.44
CA PHE A 60 3.62 23.51 13.32
C PHE A 60 3.60 22.18 12.54
N GLY A 61 3.50 22.18 11.22
CA GLY A 61 3.25 21.04 10.37
C GLY A 61 1.80 20.94 9.93
N ALA A 62 1.25 19.72 9.88
CA ALA A 62 -0.13 19.51 9.44
C ALA A 62 -0.85 18.46 10.31
N VAL A 63 -2.11 18.72 10.59
CA VAL A 63 -3.03 17.74 11.19
C VAL A 63 -4.18 17.49 10.22
N THR A 64 -4.46 16.23 9.92
CA THR A 64 -5.55 15.83 9.02
C THR A 64 -6.45 14.79 9.66
N PHE A 65 -7.74 14.85 9.31
CA PHE A 65 -8.80 13.98 9.83
C PHE A 65 -9.55 13.35 8.67
N GLY A 66 -9.88 12.06 8.78
CA GLY A 66 -10.76 11.36 7.84
C GLY A 66 -10.16 10.09 7.26
N ARG A 67 -10.70 9.65 6.11
CA ARG A 67 -10.26 8.44 5.39
C ARG A 67 -9.01 8.73 4.58
N ARG A 68 -7.96 7.95 4.83
CA ARG A 68 -6.69 8.10 4.10
C ARG A 68 -5.89 6.81 4.01
N THR A 69 -4.86 6.85 3.20
CA THR A 69 -3.82 5.81 3.09
C THR A 69 -3.08 5.66 4.43
N THR A 70 -2.82 4.42 4.84
CA THR A 70 -1.99 4.13 6.01
C THR A 70 -0.54 4.54 5.78
N LEU A 71 0.22 4.76 6.85
CA LEU A 71 1.64 5.10 6.73
C LEU A 71 2.44 3.93 6.15
N ALA A 72 2.09 2.68 6.50
CA ALA A 72 2.73 1.50 5.93
C ALA A 72 2.56 1.47 4.41
N LYS A 73 1.32 1.64 3.90
CA LYS A 73 1.11 1.68 2.45
C LYS A 73 1.85 2.84 1.79
N ALA A 74 1.76 4.05 2.32
CA ALA A 74 2.41 5.22 1.74
C ALA A 74 3.95 5.08 1.69
N THR A 75 4.53 4.45 2.70
CA THR A 75 5.97 4.20 2.77
C THR A 75 6.39 3.13 1.77
N ILE A 76 5.70 1.98 1.75
CA ILE A 76 6.04 0.86 0.89
C ILE A 76 5.82 1.20 -0.59
N ASP A 77 4.70 1.87 -0.95
CA ASP A 77 4.45 2.32 -2.32
C ASP A 77 5.55 3.29 -2.82
N ALA A 78 6.09 4.13 -1.95
CA ALA A 78 7.19 5.04 -2.32
C ALA A 78 8.55 4.34 -2.49
N LEU A 79 8.67 3.09 -2.04
CA LEU A 79 9.86 2.25 -2.12
C LEU A 79 9.71 1.11 -3.15
N ASP A 80 8.58 1.03 -3.84
CA ASP A 80 8.29 0.15 -4.96
C ASP A 80 8.72 0.81 -6.27
N ALA A 81 9.53 0.15 -7.06
CA ALA A 81 10.03 0.69 -8.34
C ALA A 81 8.92 0.89 -9.38
N ASN A 82 7.79 0.21 -9.22
CA ASN A 82 6.62 0.30 -10.08
C ASN A 82 5.49 1.18 -9.50
N ASP A 83 5.82 2.04 -8.54
CA ASP A 83 4.91 3.03 -7.92
C ASP A 83 3.61 2.43 -7.33
N GLY A 84 3.68 1.21 -6.79
CA GLY A 84 2.51 0.52 -6.22
C GLY A 84 1.52 0.02 -7.28
N ALA A 85 2.01 -0.39 -8.44
CA ALA A 85 1.17 -0.94 -9.50
C ALA A 85 0.28 -2.10 -9.01
N ASN A 86 -0.94 -2.18 -9.55
CA ASN A 86 -1.92 -3.21 -9.19
C ASN A 86 -1.65 -4.54 -9.94
N THR A 87 -0.40 -4.91 -10.06
CA THR A 87 0.04 -6.13 -10.77
C THR A 87 0.67 -7.08 -9.77
N ALA A 88 0.46 -8.39 -9.90
CA ALA A 88 1.19 -9.37 -9.12
C ALA A 88 2.71 -9.19 -9.30
N GLY A 89 3.49 -9.62 -8.33
CA GLY A 89 4.95 -9.59 -8.41
C GLY A 89 5.63 -8.63 -7.43
N PHE A 90 4.88 -8.02 -6.53
CA PHE A 90 5.43 -7.26 -5.41
C PHE A 90 5.02 -7.85 -4.06
N ILE A 91 5.80 -8.79 -3.54
CA ILE A 91 5.48 -9.48 -2.28
C ILE A 91 5.48 -8.58 -1.04
N GLY A 92 6.06 -7.39 -1.12
CA GLY A 92 5.98 -6.35 -0.09
C GLY A 92 4.56 -5.90 0.22
N ASP A 93 3.61 -6.13 -0.70
CA ASP A 93 2.18 -5.85 -0.53
C ASP A 93 1.57 -6.46 0.73
N ASN A 94 2.10 -7.58 1.18
CA ASN A 94 1.62 -8.22 2.39
C ASN A 94 1.85 -7.38 3.65
N ALA A 95 2.78 -6.45 3.66
CA ALA A 95 3.02 -5.53 4.77
C ALA A 95 2.30 -4.18 4.61
N ARG A 96 1.66 -3.91 3.46
CA ARG A 96 0.91 -2.68 3.26
C ARG A 96 -0.59 -2.90 3.50
N ASP A 97 -1.14 -2.30 4.55
CA ASP A 97 -2.59 -2.13 4.67
C ASP A 97 -3.02 -0.95 3.81
N SER A 98 -4.23 -1.01 3.27
CA SER A 98 -4.66 -0.08 2.24
C SER A 98 -4.99 1.32 2.77
N ARG A 99 -6.26 1.58 3.01
CA ARG A 99 -6.82 2.85 3.49
C ARG A 99 -7.77 2.57 4.63
N ARG A 100 -7.78 3.50 5.61
CA ARG A 100 -8.62 3.37 6.79
C ARG A 100 -9.47 4.61 7.00
N ASN A 101 -10.63 4.41 7.60
CA ASN A 101 -11.51 5.47 8.05
C ASN A 101 -11.04 6.02 9.40
N ASP A 102 -11.62 7.14 9.80
CA ASP A 102 -11.50 7.72 11.15
C ASP A 102 -10.04 7.90 11.60
N MET A 103 -9.20 8.31 10.63
CA MET A 103 -7.78 8.53 10.86
C MET A 103 -7.52 9.97 11.29
N ILE A 104 -6.64 10.13 12.27
CA ILE A 104 -6.00 11.38 12.65
C ILE A 104 -4.52 11.23 12.28
N THR A 105 -3.99 12.16 11.50
CA THR A 105 -2.57 12.14 11.15
C THR A 105 -1.95 13.50 11.45
N TYR A 106 -0.85 13.48 12.18
CA TYR A 106 0.03 14.63 12.36
C TYR A 106 1.31 14.41 11.58
N SER A 107 1.64 15.38 10.73
CA SER A 107 2.91 15.43 10.00
C SER A 107 3.73 16.61 10.52
N THR A 108 4.94 16.35 11.02
CA THR A 108 5.82 17.41 11.52
C THR A 108 6.33 18.28 10.38
N PRO A 109 6.75 19.52 10.64
CA PRO A 109 7.65 20.22 9.74
C PRO A 109 8.92 19.40 9.52
N SER A 110 9.58 19.62 8.37
CA SER A 110 10.91 19.03 8.14
C SER A 110 11.94 19.70 9.05
N ILE A 111 12.47 18.97 10.01
CA ILE A 111 13.56 19.44 10.89
C ILE A 111 14.83 18.74 10.44
N ALA A 112 15.78 19.52 9.91
CA ALA A 112 17.06 19.01 9.40
C ALA A 112 16.92 17.88 8.34
N GLY A 113 15.87 17.91 7.51
CA GLY A 113 15.60 16.90 6.50
C GLY A 113 14.82 15.67 6.99
N PHE A 114 14.36 15.66 8.26
CA PHE A 114 13.62 14.56 8.87
C PHE A 114 12.16 14.96 9.20
N PRO A 115 11.22 14.86 8.26
CA PRO A 115 9.81 14.88 8.60
C PRO A 115 9.39 13.54 9.22
N ALA A 116 8.51 13.62 10.20
CA ALA A 116 7.90 12.47 10.85
C ALA A 116 6.38 12.54 10.76
N ASP A 117 5.73 11.38 10.67
CA ASP A 117 4.29 11.24 10.66
C ASP A 117 3.85 10.36 11.82
N VAL A 118 2.80 10.79 12.52
CA VAL A 118 2.10 9.98 13.52
C VAL A 118 0.66 9.82 13.07
N GLN A 119 0.17 8.58 13.06
CA GLN A 119 -1.17 8.26 12.60
C GLN A 119 -1.91 7.45 13.67
N LEU A 120 -3.13 7.85 13.97
CA LEU A 120 -4.05 7.16 14.87
C LEU A 120 -5.34 6.87 14.09
N GLY A 121 -5.80 5.63 14.11
CA GLY A 121 -7.10 5.22 13.60
C GLY A 121 -8.03 4.91 14.77
N LEU A 122 -9.14 5.63 14.82
CA LEU A 122 -10.21 5.39 15.78
C LEU A 122 -11.18 4.41 15.11
N GLY A 123 -10.99 3.11 15.34
CA GLY A 123 -11.86 2.11 14.75
C GLY A 123 -13.29 2.27 15.27
N ALA A 124 -14.24 2.50 14.38
CA ALA A 124 -15.65 2.45 14.76
C ALA A 124 -16.06 1.00 15.03
N PRO A 125 -16.81 0.71 16.11
CA PRO A 125 -17.37 -0.61 16.31
C PRO A 125 -18.33 -0.94 15.15
N THR A 126 -18.26 -2.17 14.65
CA THR A 126 -19.16 -2.63 13.59
C THR A 126 -20.58 -2.64 14.11
N ARG A 127 -21.43 -1.85 13.49
CA ARG A 127 -22.87 -1.80 13.82
C ARG A 127 -23.57 -2.95 13.10
N ILE A 128 -24.05 -3.92 13.83
CA ILE A 128 -24.85 -5.02 13.30
C ILE A 128 -26.33 -4.65 13.53
N THR A 129 -27.12 -4.54 12.46
CA THR A 129 -28.56 -4.39 12.56
C THR A 129 -29.20 -5.75 12.25
N SER A 130 -29.88 -6.34 13.22
CA SER A 130 -30.64 -7.59 13.00
C SER A 130 -31.84 -7.36 12.07
N ALA A 131 -32.37 -8.46 11.51
CA ALA A 131 -33.60 -8.40 10.70
C ALA A 131 -34.81 -7.79 11.44
N ALA A 132 -34.78 -7.77 12.78
CA ALA A 132 -35.77 -7.12 13.62
C ALA A 132 -35.49 -5.64 13.90
N GLY A 133 -34.49 -5.02 13.22
CA GLY A 133 -34.14 -3.62 13.42
C GLY A 133 -33.39 -3.33 14.73
N VAL A 134 -33.02 -4.35 15.51
CA VAL A 134 -32.25 -4.17 16.74
C VAL A 134 -30.80 -3.93 16.35
N VAL A 135 -30.25 -2.80 16.75
CA VAL A 135 -28.85 -2.43 16.55
C VAL A 135 -28.03 -2.94 17.73
N THR A 136 -27.18 -3.88 17.49
CA THR A 136 -26.13 -4.31 18.42
C THR A 136 -24.78 -3.76 17.97
N GLN A 137 -24.05 -3.14 18.88
CA GLN A 137 -22.64 -2.80 18.66
C GLN A 137 -21.81 -4.02 19.09
N ASP A 138 -21.60 -4.93 18.16
CA ASP A 138 -20.93 -6.20 18.45
C ASP A 138 -19.55 -6.31 17.80
N GLY A 139 -19.06 -5.21 17.23
CA GLY A 139 -17.78 -5.16 16.55
C GLY A 139 -16.65 -4.68 17.44
N LYS A 140 -15.59 -5.45 17.51
CA LYS A 140 -14.32 -4.98 18.06
C LYS A 140 -13.77 -3.92 17.13
N SER A 141 -13.47 -2.75 17.69
CA SER A 141 -12.85 -1.65 16.99
C SER A 141 -11.52 -2.06 16.35
N GLU A 142 -11.31 -1.76 15.06
CA GLU A 142 -10.02 -1.91 14.38
C GLU A 142 -9.12 -0.70 14.64
N ASP A 143 -8.87 -0.38 15.91
CA ASP A 143 -7.97 0.72 16.27
C ASP A 143 -6.60 0.51 15.65
N SER A 144 -6.01 1.58 15.20
CA SER A 144 -4.66 1.52 14.63
C SER A 144 -3.79 2.68 15.11
N ASN A 145 -2.49 2.44 15.15
CA ASN A 145 -1.50 3.48 15.36
C ASN A 145 -0.30 3.23 14.44
N GLY A 146 0.38 4.29 14.06
CA GLY A 146 1.55 4.21 13.21
C GLY A 146 2.46 5.41 13.40
N VAL A 147 3.75 5.17 13.18
CA VAL A 147 4.79 6.21 13.11
C VAL A 147 5.60 5.97 11.85
N GLY A 148 5.83 7.04 11.09
CA GLY A 148 6.68 7.06 9.91
C GLY A 148 7.80 8.08 10.07
N LEU A 149 9.00 7.72 9.65
CA LEU A 149 10.15 8.62 9.56
C LEU A 149 10.62 8.67 8.11
N ASN A 150 10.87 9.88 7.64
CA ASN A 150 11.37 10.10 6.30
C ASN A 150 12.66 10.92 6.36
N TYR A 151 13.58 10.63 5.47
CA TYR A 151 14.78 11.41 5.26
C TYR A 151 15.02 11.57 3.76
N SER A 152 15.28 12.78 3.32
CA SER A 152 15.64 13.05 1.92
C SER A 152 16.76 14.08 1.88
N ASN A 153 17.83 13.72 1.20
CA ASN A 153 18.97 14.61 0.96
C ASN A 153 19.59 14.32 -0.41
N GLY A 154 19.45 15.27 -1.33
CA GLY A 154 19.90 15.10 -2.70
C GLY A 154 19.25 13.86 -3.35
N PRO A 155 20.06 12.93 -3.89
CA PRO A 155 19.55 11.73 -4.57
C PRO A 155 19.04 10.65 -3.61
N LEU A 156 19.35 10.72 -2.31
CA LEU A 156 19.03 9.71 -1.31
C LEU A 156 17.69 10.01 -0.64
N THR A 157 16.81 9.00 -0.60
CA THR A 157 15.64 8.98 0.28
C THR A 157 15.66 7.72 1.12
N ILE A 158 15.44 7.86 2.43
CA ILE A 158 15.27 6.74 3.37
C ILE A 158 13.90 6.90 4.03
N LYS A 159 13.18 5.80 4.16
CA LYS A 159 11.87 5.75 4.83
C LYS A 159 11.81 4.59 5.80
N TRP A 160 11.16 4.83 6.92
CA TRP A 160 10.83 3.80 7.89
C TRP A 160 9.41 4.00 8.38
N VAL A 161 8.72 2.92 8.63
CA VAL A 161 7.38 2.92 9.22
C VAL A 161 7.22 1.75 10.17
N ASN A 162 6.49 1.98 11.23
CA ASN A 162 5.95 0.94 12.11
C ASN A 162 4.48 1.25 12.35
N ASP A 163 3.59 0.30 12.06
CA ASP A 163 2.17 0.42 12.38
C ASP A 163 1.60 -0.83 13.04
N SER A 164 0.49 -0.66 13.73
CA SER A 164 -0.24 -1.72 14.40
C SER A 164 -1.73 -1.51 14.23
N ILE A 165 -2.44 -2.60 13.94
CA ILE A 165 -3.89 -2.61 13.71
C ILE A 165 -4.48 -3.74 14.55
N LYS A 166 -5.40 -3.42 15.46
CA LYS A 166 -6.13 -4.39 16.26
C LYS A 166 -7.31 -4.97 15.48
N ASN A 167 -7.72 -6.18 15.83
CA ASN A 167 -8.88 -6.88 15.28
C ASN A 167 -8.88 -7.00 13.73
N TYR A 168 -7.69 -7.14 13.14
CA TYR A 168 -7.50 -7.23 11.70
C TYR A 168 -7.91 -8.61 11.16
N SER A 169 -8.77 -8.65 10.15
CA SER A 169 -9.41 -9.89 9.66
C SER A 169 -8.96 -10.35 8.27
N LYS A 170 -8.17 -9.57 7.53
CA LYS A 170 -7.75 -9.98 6.19
C LYS A 170 -6.69 -11.08 6.24
N ALA A 171 -6.81 -12.06 5.35
CA ALA A 171 -5.82 -13.11 5.20
C ALA A 171 -4.50 -12.57 4.62
N VAL A 172 -3.40 -13.27 4.91
CA VAL A 172 -2.13 -13.10 4.21
C VAL A 172 -2.18 -13.94 2.93
N SER A 173 -1.88 -13.36 1.79
CA SER A 173 -1.95 -14.06 0.51
C SER A 173 -0.68 -13.84 -0.31
N VAL A 174 -0.17 -14.91 -0.93
CA VAL A 174 0.94 -14.89 -1.89
C VAL A 174 0.61 -15.86 -3.01
N ALA A 175 0.82 -15.44 -4.26
CA ALA A 175 0.57 -16.27 -5.45
C ALA A 175 -0.83 -16.92 -5.46
N GLY A 176 -1.86 -16.19 -5.02
CA GLY A 176 -3.23 -16.71 -4.91
C GLY A 176 -3.45 -17.66 -3.74
N TYR A 177 -2.42 -18.05 -3.00
CA TYR A 177 -2.53 -18.88 -1.81
C TYR A 177 -2.77 -18.01 -0.58
N SER A 178 -3.88 -18.26 0.12
CA SER A 178 -4.24 -17.54 1.35
C SER A 178 -3.87 -18.35 2.59
N ILE A 179 -3.02 -17.78 3.43
CA ILE A 179 -2.72 -18.31 4.74
C ILE A 179 -3.85 -17.84 5.68
N ALA A 180 -4.69 -18.78 6.11
CA ALA A 180 -5.77 -18.48 7.04
C ALA A 180 -5.19 -18.01 8.39
N VAL A 181 -5.59 -16.83 8.81
CA VAL A 181 -5.31 -16.32 10.15
C VAL A 181 -6.61 -16.38 10.93
N PRO A 182 -6.61 -16.88 12.19
CA PRO A 182 -7.82 -16.85 13.01
C PRO A 182 -8.37 -15.43 13.10
N THR A 183 -9.60 -15.24 12.65
CA THR A 183 -10.19 -13.92 12.35
C THR A 183 -10.65 -13.14 13.57
N ALA A 184 -10.77 -13.79 14.74
CA ALA A 184 -11.57 -13.24 15.81
C ALA A 184 -10.89 -12.15 16.65
N ILE A 185 -9.55 -12.08 16.76
CA ILE A 185 -8.84 -11.12 17.64
C ILE A 185 -7.39 -10.89 17.15
N ALA A 186 -7.16 -10.94 15.87
CA ALA A 186 -5.80 -10.79 15.35
C ALA A 186 -5.32 -9.33 15.49
N THR A 187 -4.11 -9.16 15.97
CA THR A 187 -3.38 -7.90 15.81
C THR A 187 -2.44 -8.05 14.63
N ARG A 188 -2.45 -7.08 13.74
CA ARG A 188 -1.48 -6.97 12.67
C ARG A 188 -0.47 -5.89 13.01
N LYS A 189 0.81 -6.21 12.86
CA LYS A 189 1.93 -5.28 12.99
C LYS A 189 2.73 -5.31 11.70
N ASN A 190 2.99 -4.14 11.14
CA ASN A 190 3.82 -3.97 9.96
C ASN A 190 5.01 -3.07 10.30
N GLU A 191 6.16 -3.44 9.82
CA GLU A 191 7.36 -2.63 9.84
C GLU A 191 7.97 -2.65 8.43
N ALA A 192 8.36 -1.49 7.94
CA ALA A 192 9.13 -1.41 6.71
C ALA A 192 10.25 -0.38 6.85
N ILE A 193 11.38 -0.70 6.28
CA ILE A 193 12.50 0.23 6.10
C ILE A 193 13.03 0.06 4.69
N GLY A 194 13.36 1.18 4.05
CA GLY A 194 13.96 1.11 2.74
C GLY A 194 14.55 2.42 2.30
N ALA A 195 15.18 2.38 1.15
CA ALA A 195 15.85 3.52 0.57
C ALA A 195 15.69 3.54 -0.95
N THR A 196 15.75 4.74 -1.50
CA THR A 196 15.95 4.95 -2.93
C THR A 196 17.15 5.85 -3.16
N TYR A 197 17.87 5.60 -4.26
CA TYR A 197 18.96 6.44 -4.69
C TYR A 197 18.86 6.73 -6.19
N ASP A 198 18.82 8.00 -6.54
CA ASP A 198 18.72 8.47 -7.91
C ASP A 198 20.09 8.84 -8.46
N PHE A 199 20.59 8.07 -9.42
CA PHE A 199 21.87 8.30 -10.12
C PHE A 199 21.74 9.27 -11.31
N GLY A 200 20.52 9.78 -11.58
CA GLY A 200 20.20 10.57 -12.77
C GLY A 200 19.93 9.72 -14.02
N ILE A 201 20.65 8.65 -14.22
CA ILE A 201 20.44 7.68 -15.32
C ILE A 201 19.55 6.51 -14.93
N ALA A 202 19.46 6.21 -13.64
CA ALA A 202 18.60 5.19 -13.08
C ALA A 202 18.38 5.48 -11.60
N LYS A 203 17.23 5.07 -11.08
CA LYS A 203 16.89 5.11 -9.66
C LYS A 203 16.82 3.68 -9.14
N LEU A 204 17.51 3.42 -8.05
CA LEU A 204 17.48 2.14 -7.34
C LEU A 204 16.51 2.22 -6.17
N TYR A 205 15.90 1.10 -5.86
CA TYR A 205 14.92 0.92 -4.80
C TYR A 205 15.28 -0.29 -3.96
N PHE A 206 15.12 -0.16 -2.66
CA PHE A 206 15.23 -1.27 -1.72
C PHE A 206 14.18 -1.11 -0.63
N VAL A 207 13.49 -2.20 -0.29
CA VAL A 207 12.62 -2.25 0.87
C VAL A 207 12.72 -3.60 1.56
N ASP A 208 12.86 -3.56 2.89
CA ASP A 208 12.71 -4.69 3.81
C ASP A 208 11.38 -4.50 4.55
N THR A 209 10.53 -5.53 4.54
CA THR A 209 9.25 -5.50 5.26
C THR A 209 9.14 -6.66 6.23
N LYS A 210 8.53 -6.41 7.38
CA LYS A 210 8.20 -7.41 8.38
C LYS A 210 6.74 -7.28 8.76
N MET A 211 5.98 -8.32 8.54
CA MET A 211 4.58 -8.40 8.92
C MET A 211 4.37 -9.51 9.95
N LYS A 212 3.59 -9.20 10.98
CA LYS A 212 3.12 -10.18 11.98
C LYS A 212 1.63 -10.02 12.12
N GLN A 213 0.88 -11.12 12.00
CA GLN A 213 -0.57 -11.09 12.14
C GLN A 213 -1.06 -12.31 12.91
N GLY A 214 -1.85 -12.10 13.94
CA GLY A 214 -2.44 -13.18 14.73
C GLY A 214 -2.57 -12.84 16.20
N THR A 215 -2.68 -13.90 17.00
CA THR A 215 -2.64 -13.88 18.47
C THR A 215 -1.33 -14.51 18.95
N ASP A 216 -1.04 -14.46 20.24
CA ASP A 216 0.16 -15.11 20.80
C ASP A 216 0.17 -16.63 20.54
N ALA A 217 -1.01 -17.25 20.44
CA ALA A 217 -1.16 -18.68 20.16
C ALA A 217 -1.03 -19.05 18.67
N THR A 218 -1.38 -18.13 17.78
CA THR A 218 -1.36 -18.36 16.32
C THR A 218 -0.89 -17.10 15.61
N LEU A 219 0.36 -17.04 15.29
CA LEU A 219 0.98 -15.88 14.67
C LEU A 219 1.59 -16.26 13.31
N VAL A 220 1.15 -15.58 12.26
CA VAL A 220 1.82 -15.58 10.95
C VAL A 220 2.84 -14.46 10.93
N LYS A 221 4.06 -14.79 10.55
CA LYS A 221 5.14 -13.83 10.24
C LYS A 221 5.43 -13.93 8.75
N PHE A 222 5.61 -12.80 8.11
CA PHE A 222 6.03 -12.72 6.72
C PHE A 222 7.04 -11.58 6.56
N ASP A 223 8.27 -11.96 6.33
CA ASP A 223 9.41 -11.05 6.15
C ASP A 223 9.77 -11.06 4.66
N THR A 224 9.93 -9.89 4.04
CA THR A 224 10.27 -9.77 2.61
C THR A 224 11.37 -8.75 2.37
N GLN A 225 12.14 -8.95 1.32
CA GLN A 225 13.11 -7.99 0.79
C GLN A 225 12.88 -7.84 -0.70
N THR A 226 12.85 -6.61 -1.16
CA THR A 226 12.64 -6.27 -2.57
C THR A 226 13.69 -5.29 -3.05
N PHE A 227 14.20 -5.53 -4.24
CA PHE A 227 15.15 -4.68 -4.95
C PHE A 227 14.57 -4.30 -6.30
N GLY A 228 14.58 -3.01 -6.62
CA GLY A 228 14.05 -2.49 -7.86
C GLY A 228 15.00 -1.51 -8.54
N VAL A 229 14.83 -1.39 -9.85
CA VAL A 229 15.48 -0.37 -10.66
C VAL A 229 14.47 0.25 -11.63
N ARG A 230 14.56 1.55 -11.80
CA ARG A 230 13.78 2.32 -12.76
C ARG A 230 14.73 3.20 -13.58
N ALA A 231 14.78 3.01 -14.89
CA ALA A 231 15.72 3.68 -15.79
C ALA A 231 14.98 4.38 -16.93
N PRO A 232 15.02 5.72 -17.03
CA PRO A 232 14.52 6.45 -18.18
C PRO A 232 15.50 6.30 -19.38
N VAL A 233 14.96 5.99 -20.56
CA VAL A 233 15.72 5.86 -21.81
C VAL A 233 14.92 6.54 -22.93
N GLY A 234 15.22 7.79 -23.19
CA GLY A 234 14.42 8.61 -24.12
C GLY A 234 12.97 8.75 -23.64
N ASN A 235 12.00 8.37 -24.44
CA ASN A 235 10.58 8.36 -24.08
C ASN A 235 10.16 7.10 -23.30
N PHE A 236 11.06 6.14 -23.13
CA PHE A 236 10.78 4.94 -22.37
C PHE A 236 11.23 5.07 -20.93
N THR A 237 10.55 4.37 -20.03
CA THR A 237 11.03 4.05 -18.69
C THR A 237 10.98 2.54 -18.53
N LEU A 238 12.10 1.94 -18.22
CA LEU A 238 12.23 0.52 -17.95
C LEU A 238 12.21 0.31 -16.44
N VAL A 239 11.44 -0.67 -15.98
CA VAL A 239 11.35 -1.03 -14.56
C VAL A 239 11.60 -2.52 -14.44
N ALA A 240 12.44 -2.88 -13.48
CA ALA A 240 12.64 -4.27 -13.07
C ALA A 240 12.72 -4.33 -11.54
N GLU A 241 12.03 -5.31 -10.97
CA GLU A 241 12.00 -5.52 -9.54
C GLU A 241 11.97 -7.01 -9.22
N VAL A 242 12.69 -7.41 -8.18
CA VAL A 242 12.73 -8.77 -7.66
C VAL A 242 12.59 -8.76 -6.16
N GLY A 243 11.87 -9.72 -5.62
CA GLY A 243 11.68 -9.85 -4.18
C GLY A 243 11.77 -11.29 -3.72
N THR A 244 12.22 -11.46 -2.48
CA THR A 244 12.22 -12.74 -1.77
C THR A 244 11.52 -12.58 -0.43
N GLY A 245 10.90 -13.63 0.06
CA GLY A 245 10.20 -13.60 1.34
C GLY A 245 10.13 -14.93 2.03
N LYS A 246 9.87 -14.87 3.34
CA LYS A 246 9.70 -16.06 4.18
C LYS A 246 8.46 -15.92 5.04
N ALA A 247 7.52 -16.83 4.87
CA ALA A 247 6.36 -16.94 5.74
C ALA A 247 6.57 -18.04 6.78
N LYS A 248 6.16 -17.80 8.03
CA LYS A 248 6.24 -18.75 9.15
C LYS A 248 5.00 -18.66 10.02
N LEU A 249 4.48 -19.80 10.45
CA LEU A 249 3.47 -19.93 11.50
C LEU A 249 4.16 -20.24 12.84
N THR A 250 3.75 -19.58 13.93
CA THR A 250 4.47 -19.65 15.22
C THR A 250 4.48 -21.05 15.84
N ASN A 251 3.45 -21.83 15.70
CA ASN A 251 3.35 -23.20 16.26
C ASN A 251 3.61 -24.28 15.22
N SER A 252 4.38 -23.96 14.20
CA SER A 252 4.74 -24.88 13.12
C SER A 252 6.19 -24.65 12.73
N ASP A 253 6.94 -25.73 12.58
CA ASP A 253 8.28 -25.69 11.97
C ASP A 253 8.23 -25.44 10.47
N VAL A 254 7.02 -25.35 9.93
CA VAL A 254 6.78 -25.16 8.51
C VAL A 254 7.08 -23.70 8.14
N LYS A 255 8.01 -23.52 7.21
CA LYS A 255 8.34 -22.25 6.57
C LYS A 255 7.95 -22.34 5.11
N ALA A 256 7.47 -21.25 4.57
CA ALA A 256 7.24 -21.13 3.14
C ALA A 256 8.16 -20.04 2.58
N ASP A 257 8.86 -20.36 1.50
CA ASP A 257 9.67 -19.40 0.76
C ASP A 257 8.83 -18.82 -0.38
N ALA A 258 8.89 -17.50 -0.55
CA ALA A 258 8.17 -16.78 -1.57
C ALA A 258 9.16 -15.95 -2.42
N ASP A 259 8.91 -15.90 -3.71
CA ASP A 259 9.67 -15.09 -4.65
C ASP A 259 8.71 -14.25 -5.49
N SER A 260 9.18 -13.09 -5.95
CA SER A 260 8.44 -12.23 -6.84
C SER A 260 9.34 -11.56 -7.88
N MET A 261 8.73 -11.21 -9.01
CA MET A 261 9.38 -10.42 -10.05
C MET A 261 8.35 -9.51 -10.72
N GLN A 262 8.74 -8.27 -10.99
CA GLN A 262 8.01 -7.36 -11.87
C GLN A 262 8.92 -6.81 -12.96
N LEU A 263 8.39 -6.72 -14.17
CA LEU A 263 9.02 -6.02 -15.30
C LEU A 263 7.99 -5.07 -15.88
N ALA A 264 8.38 -3.83 -16.14
CA ALA A 264 7.50 -2.88 -16.81
C ALA A 264 8.24 -2.07 -17.87
N VAL A 265 7.53 -1.75 -18.92
CA VAL A 265 7.94 -0.80 -19.95
C VAL A 265 6.87 0.28 -20.03
N LEU A 266 7.25 1.51 -19.77
CA LEU A 266 6.38 2.67 -19.84
C LEU A 266 6.86 3.52 -21.01
N TYR A 267 5.95 3.96 -21.89
CA TYR A 267 6.25 4.86 -22.99
C TYR A 267 5.46 6.16 -22.84
N THR A 268 6.16 7.27 -22.67
CA THR A 268 5.56 8.61 -22.60
C THR A 268 5.15 9.04 -24.00
N LEU A 269 3.85 8.90 -24.30
CA LEU A 269 3.27 9.30 -25.58
C LEU A 269 3.06 10.82 -25.65
N ALA A 270 2.61 11.41 -24.54
CA ALA A 270 2.44 12.85 -24.35
C ALA A 270 2.69 13.18 -22.87
N LYS A 271 2.73 14.47 -22.51
CA LYS A 271 3.01 14.95 -21.14
C LYS A 271 2.12 14.28 -20.08
N ASP A 272 0.89 13.94 -20.42
CA ASP A 272 -0.15 13.41 -19.56
C ASP A 272 -0.58 11.98 -19.93
N THR A 273 0.03 11.40 -20.97
CA THR A 273 -0.37 10.10 -21.53
C THR A 273 0.81 9.14 -21.56
N THR A 274 0.64 8.00 -20.91
CA THR A 274 1.62 6.92 -20.87
C THR A 274 1.00 5.61 -21.35
N LEU A 275 1.62 4.97 -22.32
CA LEU A 275 1.36 3.57 -22.66
C LEU A 275 2.21 2.68 -21.76
N PHE A 276 1.70 1.54 -21.36
CA PHE A 276 2.45 0.63 -20.51
C PHE A 276 2.23 -0.84 -20.85
N GLY A 277 3.27 -1.63 -20.61
CA GLY A 277 3.22 -3.07 -20.48
C GLY A 277 3.87 -3.48 -19.18
N VAL A 278 3.20 -4.32 -18.40
CA VAL A 278 3.70 -4.82 -17.12
C VAL A 278 3.55 -6.33 -17.08
N TYR A 279 4.59 -7.00 -16.65
CA TYR A 279 4.59 -8.43 -16.32
C TYR A 279 4.91 -8.59 -14.84
N GLY A 280 4.12 -9.37 -14.12
CA GLY A 280 4.36 -9.72 -12.74
C GLY A 280 4.27 -11.22 -12.51
N ALA A 281 5.12 -11.74 -11.66
CA ALA A 281 5.13 -13.13 -11.24
C ALA A 281 5.38 -13.25 -9.75
N GLU A 282 4.62 -14.11 -9.10
CA GLU A 282 4.79 -14.48 -7.71
C GLU A 282 4.76 -15.99 -7.56
N SER A 283 5.47 -16.47 -6.56
CA SER A 283 5.46 -17.88 -6.23
C SER A 283 5.63 -18.11 -4.72
N ILE A 284 5.08 -19.21 -4.23
CA ILE A 284 5.29 -19.66 -2.86
C ILE A 284 5.52 -21.16 -2.85
N ALA A 285 6.59 -21.58 -2.20
CA ALA A 285 6.92 -22.97 -1.95
C ALA A 285 6.65 -23.30 -0.48
N HIS A 286 5.74 -24.25 -0.23
CA HIS A 286 5.41 -24.71 1.11
C HIS A 286 5.65 -26.23 1.18
N PRO A 287 6.25 -26.76 2.26
CA PRO A 287 6.60 -28.20 2.36
C PRO A 287 5.43 -29.16 2.20
N THR A 288 4.21 -28.71 2.49
CA THR A 288 2.99 -29.54 2.32
C THR A 288 2.41 -29.47 0.91
N PHE A 289 2.93 -28.64 0.03
CA PHE A 289 2.49 -28.59 -1.36
C PHE A 289 3.21 -29.64 -2.19
N LEU A 290 2.44 -30.35 -2.99
CA LEU A 290 3.01 -31.26 -4.01
C LEU A 290 3.74 -30.48 -5.12
N LYS A 291 3.38 -29.19 -5.32
CA LYS A 291 3.99 -28.28 -6.27
C LYS A 291 4.02 -26.85 -5.67
N LYS A 292 4.99 -26.07 -6.09
CA LYS A 292 5.05 -24.63 -5.85
C LYS A 292 3.80 -23.94 -6.39
N ALA A 293 3.14 -23.09 -5.60
CA ALA A 293 2.07 -22.25 -6.12
C ALA A 293 2.68 -21.08 -6.87
N GLU A 294 2.16 -20.77 -8.05
CA GLU A 294 2.66 -19.71 -8.92
C GLU A 294 1.49 -18.91 -9.49
N GLN A 295 1.66 -17.62 -9.57
CA GLN A 295 0.74 -16.71 -10.22
C GLN A 295 1.53 -15.77 -11.14
N THR A 296 1.04 -15.57 -12.35
CA THR A 296 1.58 -14.59 -13.29
C THR A 296 0.47 -13.66 -13.74
N ASN A 297 0.82 -12.44 -14.05
CA ASN A 297 -0.10 -11.45 -14.60
C ASN A 297 0.63 -10.61 -15.64
N THR A 298 0.00 -10.39 -16.78
CA THR A 298 0.50 -9.51 -17.83
C THR A 298 -0.57 -8.48 -18.15
N GLN A 299 -0.20 -7.22 -18.16
CA GLN A 299 -1.13 -6.13 -18.41
C GLN A 299 -0.54 -5.16 -19.42
N PHE A 300 -1.41 -4.66 -20.29
CA PHE A 300 -1.12 -3.57 -21.21
C PHE A 300 -2.19 -2.51 -21.09
N GLY A 301 -1.82 -1.25 -21.22
CA GLY A 301 -2.83 -0.21 -21.11
C GLY A 301 -2.32 1.19 -21.38
N VAL A 302 -3.23 2.11 -21.14
CA VAL A 302 -3.01 3.54 -21.26
C VAL A 302 -3.31 4.19 -19.92
N ARG A 303 -2.40 5.00 -19.42
CA ARG A 303 -2.65 5.88 -18.29
C ARG A 303 -2.73 7.32 -18.80
N TYR A 304 -3.87 7.94 -18.58
CA TYR A 304 -4.08 9.36 -18.84
C TYR A 304 -4.29 10.10 -17.51
N ILE A 305 -3.58 11.21 -17.32
CA ILE A 305 -3.67 12.07 -16.13
C ILE A 305 -4.16 13.42 -16.59
N PHE A 306 -5.32 13.84 -16.13
CA PHE A 306 -5.85 15.19 -16.35
C PHE A 306 -5.85 15.95 -15.01
N ASN A 307 -5.51 17.25 -15.06
CA ASN A 307 -5.43 18.13 -13.90
C ASN A 307 -6.42 19.27 -14.05
#